data_b2689c456c773d66fe8ed25a77b6fb26
#
_entry.id   b2689c456c773d66fe8ed25a77b6fb26
#
_cell.length_a   1.000
_cell.length_b   1.000
_cell.length_c   1.000
_cell.angle_alpha   90.00
_cell.angle_beta   90.00
_cell.angle_gamma   90.00
#
_symmetry.space_group_name_H-M   'P 1'
#
loop_
_entity.id
_entity.type
_entity.pdbx_description
1 polymer ?
#
loop_
_entity_poly.entity_id
_entity_poly.type
_entity_poly.pdbx_seq_one_letter_code
_entity_poly.pdbx_strand_id
1 'polypeptide(L)'
;MFESLVIAVDPNGEEVEFDSYNSQQLADLDSEVVEKQLFASGEWTAFRTRPYSRAPELGARPHAIFVTAMDTNPLAFDPMILINEQLQAFNDGLAVLSTMSPKTFVCHHAEASLPEVVKTASHNVTEYHSFAGKHPAGLAGTHI
;
A
#
# COMPACT_ATOMS: atom_id res chain seq x y z
N MET A 1 28.00 6.34 -6.68
CA MET A 1 26.56 6.09 -6.37
C MET A 1 25.77 6.54 -7.59
N PHE A 2 24.86 5.70 -8.12
CA PHE A 2 23.97 6.14 -9.20
C PHE A 2 22.88 7.03 -8.59
N GLU A 3 22.70 8.22 -9.12
CA GLU A 3 21.65 9.15 -8.69
C GLU A 3 20.39 9.03 -9.55
N SER A 4 20.56 8.66 -10.81
CA SER A 4 19.44 8.43 -11.74
C SER A 4 19.86 7.47 -12.86
N LEU A 5 18.88 6.80 -13.42
CA LEU A 5 18.98 6.00 -14.63
C LEU A 5 17.90 6.46 -15.62
N VAL A 6 18.33 6.91 -16.78
CA VAL A 6 17.41 7.31 -17.85
C VAL A 6 17.32 6.18 -18.87
N ILE A 7 16.12 5.67 -19.10
CA ILE A 7 15.86 4.60 -20.06
C ILE A 7 15.03 5.18 -21.19
N ALA A 8 15.52 5.05 -22.42
CA ALA A 8 14.72 5.34 -23.60
C ALA A 8 13.81 4.14 -23.89
N VAL A 9 12.51 4.34 -23.78
CA VAL A 9 11.52 3.30 -24.05
C VAL A 9 11.27 3.24 -25.55
N ASP A 10 11.34 2.02 -26.13
CA ASP A 10 10.92 1.80 -27.51
C ASP A 10 9.38 1.77 -27.56
N PRO A 11 8.72 2.71 -28.28
CA PRO A 11 7.26 2.75 -28.36
C PRO A 11 6.64 1.54 -29.09
N ASN A 12 7.45 0.75 -29.80
CA ASN A 12 7.03 -0.50 -30.47
C ASN A 12 7.61 -1.74 -29.79
N GLY A 13 8.22 -1.58 -28.62
CA GLY A 13 8.77 -2.69 -27.84
C GLY A 13 7.69 -3.61 -27.27
N GLU A 14 8.07 -4.82 -26.93
CA GLU A 14 7.19 -5.73 -26.21
C GLU A 14 6.94 -5.18 -24.77
N GLU A 15 5.68 -5.18 -24.36
CA GLU A 15 5.28 -4.81 -23.01
C GLU A 15 5.00 -6.06 -22.17
N VAL A 16 5.26 -5.98 -20.87
CA VAL A 16 4.88 -7.04 -19.94
C VAL A 16 3.40 -6.89 -19.60
N GLU A 17 2.64 -7.92 -19.94
CA GLU A 17 1.22 -7.97 -19.62
C GLU A 17 0.99 -8.63 -18.26
N PHE A 18 0.04 -8.09 -17.49
CA PHE A 18 -0.39 -8.59 -16.20
C PHE A 18 -1.87 -8.96 -16.24
N ASP A 19 -2.27 -9.92 -15.42
CA ASP A 19 -3.68 -10.25 -15.25
C ASP A 19 -4.44 -9.04 -14.71
N SER A 20 -5.61 -8.77 -15.31
CA SER A 20 -6.49 -7.68 -14.89
C SER A 20 -7.68 -8.24 -14.12
N TYR A 21 -7.99 -7.61 -13.00
CA TYR A 21 -9.12 -7.96 -12.13
C TYR A 21 -10.04 -6.76 -11.93
N ASN A 22 -11.33 -7.00 -11.84
CA ASN A 22 -12.26 -5.95 -11.43
C ASN A 22 -12.30 -5.86 -9.89
N SER A 23 -12.76 -4.73 -9.36
CA SER A 23 -12.80 -4.45 -7.92
C SER A 23 -13.55 -5.51 -7.09
N GLN A 24 -14.55 -6.17 -7.68
CA GLN A 24 -15.33 -7.21 -7.00
C GLN A 24 -14.55 -8.51 -6.82
N GLN A 25 -13.55 -8.77 -7.67
CA GLN A 25 -12.74 -9.98 -7.63
C GLN A 25 -11.55 -9.85 -6.68
N LEU A 26 -11.11 -8.61 -6.39
CA LEU A 26 -9.85 -8.37 -5.68
C LEU A 26 -9.81 -8.97 -4.27
N ALA A 27 -10.93 -8.93 -3.56
CA ALA A 27 -11.02 -9.45 -2.20
C ALA A 27 -11.02 -10.98 -2.10
N ASP A 28 -11.35 -11.64 -3.20
CA ASP A 28 -11.46 -13.10 -3.29
C ASP A 28 -10.20 -13.74 -3.94
N LEU A 29 -9.20 -12.93 -4.29
CA LEU A 29 -7.96 -13.42 -4.87
C LEU A 29 -7.16 -14.26 -3.87
N ASP A 30 -6.56 -15.34 -4.37
CA ASP A 30 -5.60 -16.10 -3.60
C ASP A 30 -4.34 -15.26 -3.33
N SER A 31 -3.89 -15.26 -2.08
CA SER A 31 -2.71 -14.51 -1.66
C SER A 31 -1.44 -14.86 -2.45
N GLU A 32 -1.31 -16.10 -2.94
CA GLU A 32 -0.17 -16.51 -3.77
C GLU A 32 -0.23 -15.90 -5.17
N VAL A 33 -1.44 -15.71 -5.73
CA VAL A 33 -1.64 -15.04 -7.02
C VAL A 33 -1.26 -13.58 -6.90
N VAL A 34 -1.75 -12.91 -5.84
CA VAL A 34 -1.41 -11.51 -5.53
C VAL A 34 0.10 -11.34 -5.36
N GLU A 35 0.74 -12.20 -4.57
CA GLU A 35 2.17 -12.16 -4.32
C GLU A 35 2.98 -12.28 -5.62
N LYS A 36 2.65 -13.25 -6.47
CA LYS A 36 3.32 -13.45 -7.76
C LYS A 36 3.20 -12.23 -8.68
N GLN A 37 2.01 -11.64 -8.73
CA GLN A 37 1.77 -10.49 -9.59
C GLN A 37 2.50 -9.24 -9.08
N LEU A 38 2.46 -8.97 -7.78
CA LEU A 38 3.19 -7.87 -7.15
C LEU A 38 4.71 -8.03 -7.29
N PHE A 39 5.19 -9.27 -7.25
CA PHE A 39 6.61 -9.54 -7.48
C PHE A 39 6.99 -9.33 -8.94
N ALA A 40 6.20 -9.84 -9.88
CA ALA A 40 6.45 -9.71 -11.31
C ALA A 40 6.39 -8.24 -11.79
N SER A 41 5.49 -7.43 -11.22
CA SER A 41 5.39 -6.00 -11.51
C SER A 41 6.48 -5.14 -10.85
N GLY A 42 7.23 -5.69 -9.88
CA GLY A 42 8.23 -4.95 -9.10
C GLY A 42 7.67 -4.23 -7.87
N GLU A 43 6.35 -4.19 -7.71
CA GLU A 43 5.67 -3.52 -6.59
C GLU A 43 5.94 -4.20 -5.23
N TRP A 44 6.41 -5.45 -5.24
CA TRP A 44 6.82 -6.17 -4.02
C TRP A 44 7.84 -5.39 -3.19
N THR A 45 8.66 -4.59 -3.85
CA THR A 45 9.68 -3.76 -3.20
C THR A 45 9.13 -2.59 -2.40
N ALA A 46 7.83 -2.27 -2.51
CA ALA A 46 7.17 -1.27 -1.67
C ALA A 46 6.97 -1.75 -0.22
N PHE A 47 6.88 -3.06 -0.02
CA PHE A 47 6.75 -3.62 1.33
C PHE A 47 8.05 -3.54 2.12
N ARG A 48 7.90 -3.31 3.43
CA ARG A 48 9.02 -3.29 4.39
C ARG A 48 8.65 -4.10 5.63
N THR A 49 9.50 -5.07 5.96
CA THR A 49 9.36 -5.84 7.19
C THR A 49 9.93 -5.09 8.39
N ARG A 50 9.43 -5.39 9.57
CA ARG A 50 9.99 -4.93 10.83
C ARG A 50 10.68 -6.09 11.56
N PRO A 51 11.75 -5.79 12.30
CA PRO A 51 12.34 -4.48 12.63
C PRO A 51 13.38 -3.98 11.62
N TYR A 52 13.81 -4.79 10.64
CA TYR A 52 15.00 -4.51 9.82
C TYR A 52 14.72 -3.76 8.50
N SER A 53 13.49 -3.37 8.24
CA SER A 53 13.09 -2.62 7.03
C SER A 53 13.56 -3.25 5.72
N ARG A 54 13.49 -4.56 5.60
CA ARG A 54 13.82 -5.32 4.38
C ARG A 54 12.58 -5.60 3.57
N ALA A 55 12.72 -5.81 2.26
CA ALA A 55 11.66 -6.41 1.48
C ALA A 55 11.36 -7.82 2.04
N PRO A 56 10.08 -8.21 2.16
CA PRO A 56 9.73 -9.53 2.67
C PRO A 56 10.20 -10.62 1.69
N GLU A 57 10.51 -11.80 2.21
CA GLU A 57 10.74 -12.98 1.40
C GLU A 57 9.41 -13.45 0.79
N LEU A 58 9.48 -14.05 -0.41
CA LEU A 58 8.31 -14.66 -1.02
C LEU A 58 7.79 -15.80 -0.13
N GLY A 59 6.48 -15.92 -0.02
CA GLY A 59 5.84 -16.86 0.88
C GLY A 59 5.74 -16.41 2.35
N ALA A 60 6.30 -15.25 2.70
CA ALA A 60 6.14 -14.69 4.04
C ALA A 60 4.66 -14.39 4.32
N ARG A 61 4.23 -14.71 5.54
CA ARG A 61 2.85 -14.41 6.00
C ARG A 61 2.93 -13.47 7.19
N PRO A 62 2.63 -12.18 7.01
CA PRO A 62 2.67 -11.21 8.09
C PRO A 62 1.49 -11.40 9.06
N HIS A 63 1.70 -11.07 10.33
CA HIS A 63 0.62 -10.99 11.31
C HIS A 63 -0.30 -9.78 11.07
N ALA A 64 0.25 -8.71 10.53
CA ALA A 64 -0.47 -7.50 10.18
C ALA A 64 0.28 -6.72 9.09
N ILE A 65 -0.47 -5.95 8.31
CA ILE A 65 0.06 -4.97 7.36
C ILE A 65 -0.34 -3.58 7.85
N PHE A 66 0.63 -2.67 7.90
CA PHE A 66 0.42 -1.26 8.24
C PHE A 66 0.54 -0.41 6.97
N VAL A 67 -0.54 0.30 6.65
CA VAL A 67 -0.61 1.26 5.54
C VAL A 67 -0.41 2.64 6.12
N THR A 68 0.72 3.27 5.81
CA THR A 68 1.02 4.62 6.27
C THR A 68 0.40 5.63 5.31
N ALA A 69 -0.82 6.10 5.63
CA ALA A 69 -1.57 7.11 4.88
C ALA A 69 -1.36 8.52 5.45
N MET A 70 -0.17 8.79 5.95
CA MET A 70 0.26 10.10 6.42
C MET A 70 1.78 10.22 6.33
N ASP A 71 2.26 11.44 6.21
CA ASP A 71 3.69 11.75 6.30
C ASP A 71 3.88 13.07 7.05
N THR A 72 4.81 13.08 8.00
CA THR A 72 5.15 14.27 8.80
C THR A 72 6.58 14.73 8.57
N ASN A 73 7.28 14.21 7.56
CA ASN A 73 8.60 14.73 7.18
C ASN A 73 8.48 16.20 6.72
N PRO A 74 9.46 17.03 7.01
CA PRO A 74 9.47 18.39 6.50
C PRO A 74 9.34 18.42 4.97
N LEU A 75 8.43 19.26 4.46
CA LEU A 75 8.13 19.39 3.03
C LEU A 75 7.53 18.14 2.37
N ALA A 76 7.07 17.18 3.17
CA ALA A 76 6.38 16.02 2.63
C ALA A 76 5.07 16.44 1.97
N PHE A 77 4.74 15.71 0.91
CA PHE A 77 3.45 15.80 0.26
C PHE A 77 2.36 15.21 1.16
N ASP A 78 1.17 15.80 1.18
CA ASP A 78 0.03 15.24 1.90
C ASP A 78 -0.57 14.06 1.11
N PRO A 79 -0.46 12.81 1.62
CA PRO A 79 -1.00 11.64 0.94
C PRO A 79 -2.50 11.69 0.68
N MET A 80 -3.25 12.48 1.48
CA MET A 80 -4.70 12.62 1.33
C MET A 80 -5.12 13.24 0.00
N ILE A 81 -4.26 14.04 -0.62
CA ILE A 81 -4.52 14.61 -1.95
C ILE A 81 -4.65 13.47 -2.98
N LEU A 82 -3.67 12.55 -3.01
CA LEU A 82 -3.70 11.40 -3.92
C LEU A 82 -4.82 10.40 -3.57
N ILE A 83 -5.03 10.14 -2.28
CA ILE A 83 -6.08 9.22 -1.83
C ILE A 83 -7.45 9.72 -2.28
N ASN A 84 -7.73 11.02 -2.14
CA ASN A 84 -8.99 11.61 -2.57
C ASN A 84 -9.15 11.63 -4.09
N GLU A 85 -8.07 11.84 -4.84
CA GLU A 85 -8.08 11.83 -6.30
C GLU A 85 -8.26 10.42 -6.87
N GLN A 86 -7.66 9.42 -6.23
CA GLN A 86 -7.67 8.02 -6.67
C GLN A 86 -8.33 7.08 -5.64
N LEU A 87 -9.47 7.49 -5.12
CA LEU A 87 -10.15 6.80 -4.04
C LEU A 87 -10.46 5.34 -4.35
N GLN A 88 -10.89 5.05 -5.58
CA GLN A 88 -11.18 3.67 -6.00
C GLN A 88 -9.91 2.80 -5.99
N ALA A 89 -8.82 3.31 -6.54
CA ALA A 89 -7.54 2.59 -6.56
C ALA A 89 -7.00 2.34 -5.14
N PHE A 90 -7.19 3.29 -4.23
CA PHE A 90 -6.83 3.11 -2.84
C PHE A 90 -7.66 2.01 -2.16
N ASN A 91 -8.98 1.99 -2.40
CA ASN A 91 -9.86 0.93 -1.88
C ASN A 91 -9.50 -0.44 -2.46
N ASP A 92 -9.24 -0.51 -3.75
CA ASP A 92 -8.82 -1.73 -4.43
C ASP A 92 -7.50 -2.26 -3.85
N GLY A 93 -6.56 -1.36 -3.58
CA GLY A 93 -5.31 -1.69 -2.90
C GLY A 93 -5.53 -2.25 -1.49
N LEU A 94 -6.44 -1.67 -0.70
CA LEU A 94 -6.78 -2.21 0.63
C LEU A 94 -7.44 -3.59 0.54
N ALA A 95 -8.31 -3.81 -0.45
CA ALA A 95 -8.91 -5.13 -0.70
C ALA A 95 -7.83 -6.18 -1.00
N VAL A 96 -6.88 -5.86 -1.88
CA VAL A 96 -5.74 -6.72 -2.20
C VAL A 96 -4.89 -7.02 -0.95
N LEU A 97 -4.52 -5.99 -0.16
CA LEU A 97 -3.73 -6.18 1.06
C LEU A 97 -4.44 -7.06 2.09
N SER A 98 -5.77 -7.00 2.14
CA SER A 98 -6.56 -7.81 3.06
C SER A 98 -6.51 -9.31 2.75
N THR A 99 -6.16 -9.71 1.53
CA THR A 99 -5.95 -11.12 1.17
C THR A 99 -4.62 -11.68 1.67
N MET A 100 -3.65 -10.80 1.93
CA MET A 100 -2.27 -11.17 2.28
C MET A 100 -2.03 -11.24 3.79
N SER A 101 -2.92 -10.65 4.60
CA SER A 101 -2.75 -10.56 6.06
C SER A 101 -4.09 -10.65 6.77
N PRO A 102 -4.14 -11.31 7.96
CA PRO A 102 -5.36 -11.35 8.77
C PRO A 102 -5.79 -9.98 9.34
N LYS A 103 -4.87 -9.01 9.37
CA LYS A 103 -5.13 -7.66 9.86
C LYS A 103 -4.44 -6.62 8.99
N THR A 104 -5.16 -5.57 8.66
CA THR A 104 -4.63 -4.39 7.97
C THR A 104 -4.95 -3.14 8.80
N PHE A 105 -3.93 -2.35 9.11
CA PHE A 105 -4.06 -1.10 9.84
C PHE A 105 -3.79 0.07 8.90
N VAL A 106 -4.75 0.98 8.77
CA VAL A 106 -4.56 2.23 8.02
C VAL A 106 -4.29 3.35 9.01
N CYS A 107 -3.07 3.85 8.98
CA CYS A 107 -2.59 4.91 9.87
C CYS A 107 -2.67 6.25 9.14
N HIS A 108 -3.50 7.17 9.64
CA HIS A 108 -3.75 8.46 8.99
C HIS A 108 -3.64 9.63 9.97
N HIS A 109 -3.52 10.84 9.44
CA HIS A 109 -3.48 12.04 10.28
C HIS A 109 -4.86 12.27 10.95
N ALA A 110 -4.86 12.70 12.22
CA ALA A 110 -6.09 12.88 12.99
C ALA A 110 -7.04 13.92 12.38
N GLU A 111 -6.49 14.92 11.67
CA GLU A 111 -7.29 15.95 10.97
C GLU A 111 -7.72 15.50 9.56
N ALA A 112 -7.20 14.37 9.07
CA ALA A 112 -7.58 13.84 7.76
C ALA A 112 -8.95 13.16 7.85
N SER A 113 -9.86 13.58 7.00
CA SER A 113 -11.15 12.93 6.84
C SER A 113 -11.04 11.86 5.77
N LEU A 114 -10.80 10.61 6.19
CA LEU A 114 -10.91 9.47 5.27
C LEU A 114 -12.36 9.33 4.82
N PRO A 115 -12.61 9.23 3.50
CA PRO A 115 -13.95 9.02 2.98
C PRO A 115 -14.59 7.75 3.57
N GLU A 116 -15.90 7.81 3.86
CA GLU A 116 -16.64 6.68 4.45
C GLU A 116 -16.58 5.41 3.59
N VAL A 117 -16.50 5.58 2.26
CA VAL A 117 -16.34 4.46 1.30
C VAL A 117 -15.07 3.65 1.58
N VAL A 118 -13.99 4.28 2.01
CA VAL A 118 -12.75 3.59 2.39
C VAL A 118 -12.97 2.69 3.60
N LYS A 119 -13.77 3.14 4.57
CA LYS A 119 -14.04 2.42 5.81
C LYS A 119 -14.98 1.22 5.64
N THR A 120 -15.78 1.21 4.59
CA THR A 120 -16.79 0.17 4.34
C THR A 120 -16.35 -0.92 3.36
N ALA A 121 -15.27 -0.70 2.62
CA ALA A 121 -14.81 -1.60 1.55
C ALA A 121 -14.01 -2.82 2.02
N SER A 122 -13.68 -2.93 3.30
CA SER A 122 -12.78 -3.99 3.75
C SER A 122 -13.50 -5.30 4.06
N HIS A 123 -13.07 -6.36 3.43
CA HIS A 123 -13.58 -7.73 3.62
C HIS A 123 -12.94 -8.46 4.82
N ASN A 124 -11.73 -8.09 5.20
CA ASN A 124 -11.07 -8.55 6.43
C ASN A 124 -10.92 -7.39 7.41
N VAL A 125 -10.48 -7.67 8.63
CA VAL A 125 -10.39 -6.66 9.68
C VAL A 125 -9.40 -5.57 9.28
N THR A 126 -9.91 -4.52 8.63
CA THR A 126 -9.17 -3.28 8.40
C THR A 126 -9.56 -2.29 9.50
N GLU A 127 -8.58 -1.89 10.29
CA GLU A 127 -8.74 -0.93 11.36
C GLU A 127 -8.10 0.41 10.96
N TYR A 128 -8.75 1.51 11.32
CA TYR A 128 -8.28 2.86 11.02
C TYR A 128 -7.82 3.54 12.29
N HIS A 129 -6.56 3.96 12.31
CA HIS A 129 -5.94 4.60 13.47
C HIS A 129 -5.47 6.00 13.10
N SER A 130 -5.92 6.97 13.88
CA SER A 130 -5.53 8.37 13.71
C SER A 130 -4.34 8.73 14.59
N PHE A 131 -3.40 9.44 14.01
CA PHE A 131 -2.21 9.95 14.68
C PHE A 131 -2.16 11.47 14.57
N ALA A 132 -1.76 12.12 15.64
CA ALA A 132 -1.62 13.58 15.70
C ALA A 132 -0.24 13.95 16.21
N GLY A 133 0.27 15.07 15.74
CA GLY A 133 1.52 15.63 16.23
C GLY A 133 2.51 15.97 15.13
N LYS A 134 3.60 16.60 15.56
CA LYS A 134 4.72 16.91 14.67
C LYS A 134 5.51 15.64 14.33
N HIS A 135 6.39 15.75 13.34
CA HIS A 135 7.39 14.69 13.10
C HIS A 135 8.03 14.24 14.43
N PRO A 136 8.09 12.93 14.72
CA PRO A 136 7.95 11.77 13.82
C PRO A 136 6.58 11.07 13.85
N ALA A 137 5.46 11.76 14.19
CA ALA A 137 4.14 11.12 14.31
C ALA A 137 3.70 10.34 13.05
N GLY A 138 4.14 10.75 11.86
CA GLY A 138 3.82 10.10 10.58
C GLY A 138 4.80 9.01 10.16
N LEU A 139 5.74 8.63 10.98
CA LEU A 139 6.68 7.56 10.63
C LEU A 139 6.10 6.18 10.95
N ALA A 140 6.33 5.22 10.08
CA ALA A 140 5.93 3.83 10.26
C ALA A 140 6.39 3.23 11.61
N GLY A 141 7.55 3.66 12.14
CA GLY A 141 8.04 3.26 13.44
C GLY A 141 7.23 3.78 14.64
N THR A 142 6.38 4.78 14.43
CA THR A 142 5.44 5.30 15.45
C THR A 142 4.11 4.56 15.40
N HIS A 143 3.75 4.03 14.22
CA HIS A 143 2.47 3.36 13.98
C HIS A 143 2.47 1.88 14.39
N ILE A 144 3.64 1.24 14.51
CA ILE A 144 3.81 -0.22 14.70
C ILE A 144 4.14 -0.57 16.14
#